data_ed3f18ec8ea597cd13bc5fdbabf1d768
#
_entry.id   ed3f18ec8ea597cd13bc5fdbabf1d768
#
_cell.length_a   1.000
_cell.length_b   1.000
_cell.length_c   1.000
_cell.angle_alpha   90.00
_cell.angle_beta   90.00
_cell.angle_gamma   90.00
#
_symmetry.space_group_name_H-M   'P 1'
#
loop_
_entity.id
_entity.type
_entity.pdbx_description
1 polymer ?
#
loop_
_entity_poly.entity_id
_entity_poly.type
_entity_poly.pdbx_seq_one_letter_code
_entity_poly.pdbx_strand_id
1 'polypeptide(L)' 'MPVNIGDRVQTKNTLCPITGQIVDMYKNLVTIADDDAETVDDLLSFHAVDLEVV' A
#
# COMPACT_ATOMS: atom_id res chain seq x y z
N MET A 1 -0.33 11.04 9.73
CA MET A 1 -0.10 9.89 10.58
C MET A 1 0.59 8.79 9.86
N PRO A 2 1.57 8.26 10.45
CA PRO A 2 2.25 7.16 9.82
C PRO A 2 1.38 5.92 9.77
N VAL A 3 1.59 5.16 8.73
CA VAL A 3 1.02 3.83 8.58
C VAL A 3 2.03 2.83 9.12
N ASN A 4 1.57 1.62 9.39
CA ASN A 4 2.43 0.57 9.95
C ASN A 4 2.30 -0.71 9.14
N ILE A 5 3.33 -1.55 9.23
CA ILE A 5 3.27 -2.87 8.60
C ILE A 5 2.07 -3.61 9.17
N GLY A 6 1.27 -4.21 8.29
CA GLY A 6 0.06 -4.91 8.67
C GLY A 6 -1.21 -4.11 8.45
N ASP A 7 -1.10 -2.79 8.29
CA ASP A 7 -2.27 -1.96 8.04
C ASP A 7 -2.82 -2.20 6.64
N ARG A 8 -4.14 -2.08 6.52
CA ARG A 8 -4.76 -2.05 5.20
C ARG A 8 -4.85 -0.61 4.75
N VAL A 9 -4.39 -0.37 3.54
CA VAL A 9 -4.34 0.99 2.99
C VAL A 9 -4.86 0.99 1.57
N GLN A 10 -5.18 2.18 1.10
CA GLN A 10 -5.65 2.39 -0.26
C GLN A 10 -4.91 3.59 -0.83
N THR A 11 -4.55 3.51 -2.11
CA THR A 11 -3.97 4.66 -2.78
C THR A 11 -5.02 5.74 -2.94
N LYS A 12 -4.61 6.98 -2.82
CA LYS A 12 -5.50 8.13 -2.98
C LYS A 12 -5.03 9.01 -4.12
N ASN A 13 -5.88 9.93 -4.54
CA ASN A 13 -5.57 10.86 -5.63
C ASN A 13 -5.35 10.13 -6.96
N THR A 14 -6.09 9.05 -7.19
CA THR A 14 -5.97 8.25 -8.40
C THR A 14 -7.36 7.83 -8.85
N LEU A 15 -7.50 7.60 -10.16
CA LEU A 15 -8.76 7.15 -10.73
C LEU A 15 -9.04 5.69 -10.44
N CYS A 16 -7.99 4.89 -10.24
CA CYS A 16 -8.12 3.46 -9.98
C CYS A 16 -7.40 3.14 -8.68
N PRO A 17 -8.06 3.32 -7.54
CA PRO A 17 -7.41 3.07 -6.25
C PRO A 17 -7.02 1.61 -6.09
N ILE A 18 -5.86 1.40 -5.48
CA ILE A 18 -5.36 0.07 -5.18
C ILE A 18 -5.42 -0.11 -3.67
N THR A 19 -6.00 -1.21 -3.24
CA THR A 19 -6.12 -1.52 -1.81
C THR A 19 -5.26 -2.74 -1.51
N GLY A 20 -4.57 -2.71 -0.40
CA GLY A 20 -3.74 -3.83 0.01
C GLY A 20 -3.24 -3.67 1.42
N GLN A 21 -2.46 -4.66 1.84
CA GLN A 21 -1.88 -4.68 3.17
C GLN A 21 -0.41 -4.33 3.09
N ILE A 22 0.05 -3.49 4.01
CA ILE A 22 1.46 -3.12 4.07
C ILE A 22 2.28 -4.31 4.54
N VAL A 23 3.28 -4.67 3.74
CA VAL A 23 4.17 -5.80 4.05
C VAL A 23 5.59 -5.34 4.36
N ASP A 24 5.95 -4.12 3.97
CA ASP A 24 7.29 -3.60 4.23
C ASP A 24 7.26 -2.07 4.16
N MET A 25 8.20 -1.45 4.83
CA MET A 25 8.34 0.00 4.82
C MET A 25 9.80 0.37 4.85
N TYR A 26 10.19 1.33 4.03
CA TYR A 26 11.56 1.85 4.04
C TYR A 26 11.51 3.35 3.83
N LYS A 27 11.85 4.09 4.87
CA LYS A 27 11.76 5.56 4.85
C LYS A 27 10.32 5.97 4.49
N ASN A 28 10.15 6.70 3.39
CA ASN A 28 8.82 7.15 2.96
C ASN A 28 8.18 6.20 1.96
N LEU A 29 8.84 5.10 1.62
CA LEU A 29 8.30 4.12 0.69
C LEU A 29 7.60 3.01 1.45
N VAL A 30 6.42 2.69 0.99
CA VAL A 30 5.58 1.66 1.61
C VAL A 30 5.30 0.61 0.55
N THR A 31 5.59 -0.64 0.86
CA THR A 31 5.33 -1.75 -0.04
C THR A 31 4.07 -2.46 0.41
N ILE A 32 3.14 -2.63 -0.51
CA ILE A 32 1.87 -3.26 -0.20
C ILE A 32 1.65 -4.48 -1.07
N ALA A 33 0.89 -5.43 -0.53
CA ALA A 33 0.42 -6.60 -1.28
C ALA A 33 -0.99 -6.26 -1.77
N ASP A 34 -1.12 -6.07 -3.08
CA ASP A 34 -2.39 -5.71 -3.70
C ASP A 34 -3.39 -6.85 -3.49
N ASP A 35 -4.59 -6.50 -3.03
CA ASP A 35 -5.65 -7.49 -2.81
C ASP A 35 -6.06 -8.19 -4.10
N ASP A 36 -5.93 -7.51 -5.22
CA ASP A 36 -6.33 -8.05 -6.53
C ASP A 36 -5.18 -8.73 -7.26
N ALA A 37 -4.01 -8.84 -6.63
CA ALA A 37 -2.86 -9.49 -7.26
C ALA A 37 -3.14 -10.96 -7.45
N GLU A 38 -2.73 -11.49 -8.61
CA GLU A 38 -2.93 -12.90 -8.92
C GLU A 38 -1.93 -13.80 -8.19
N THR A 39 -0.80 -13.24 -7.78
CA THR A 39 0.22 -13.99 -7.06
C THR A 39 0.65 -13.22 -5.83
N VAL A 40 1.18 -13.94 -4.85
CA VAL A 40 1.65 -13.33 -3.60
C VAL A 40 2.91 -12.50 -3.79
N ASP A 41 3.55 -12.61 -4.96
CA ASP A 41 4.78 -11.89 -5.24
C ASP A 41 4.54 -10.55 -5.91
N ASP A 42 3.30 -10.21 -6.21
CA ASP A 42 2.96 -8.95 -6.86
C ASP A 42 2.87 -7.85 -5.82
N LEU A 43 4.02 -7.27 -5.49
CA LEU A 43 4.13 -6.20 -4.52
C LEU A 43 4.30 -4.88 -5.24
N LEU A 44 3.69 -3.84 -4.67
CA LEU A 44 3.75 -2.50 -5.22
C LEU A 44 4.25 -1.54 -4.15
N SER A 45 5.04 -0.55 -4.56
CA SER A 45 5.58 0.44 -3.64
C SER A 45 5.02 1.81 -3.95
N PHE A 46 4.63 2.53 -2.91
CA PHE A 46 4.09 3.87 -3.02
C PHE A 46 4.70 4.76 -1.94
N HIS A 47 4.67 6.06 -2.16
CA HIS A 47 5.03 6.99 -1.10
C HIS A 47 3.91 7.01 -0.05
N ALA A 48 4.30 7.11 1.21
CA ALA A 48 3.33 7.09 2.30
C ALA A 48 2.27 8.18 2.15
N VAL A 49 2.64 9.35 1.59
CA VAL A 49 1.70 10.44 1.42
C VAL A 49 0.59 10.13 0.43
N ASP A 50 0.77 9.11 -0.39
CA ASP A 50 -0.21 8.71 -1.39
C ASP A 50 -1.14 7.61 -0.89
N LEU A 51 -1.05 7.25 0.37
CA LEU A 51 -1.83 6.15 0.95
C LEU A 51 -2.67 6.66 2.11
N GLU A 52 -3.82 6.01 2.30
CA GLU A 52 -4.67 6.26 3.47
C GLU A 52 -5.09 4.92 4.05
N VAL A 53 -5.26 4.90 5.36
CA VAL A 53 -5.72 3.69 6.06
C VAL A 53 -7.21 3.52 5.83
N VAL A 54 -7.62 2.31 5.50
CA VAL A 54 -9.04 2.01 5.28
C VAL A 54 -9.60 1.10 6.35
#